data_df71897d35479008762aa00f52cf2486
#
_entry.id   df71897d35479008762aa00f52cf2486
#
_cell.length_a   1.000
_cell.length_b   1.000
_cell.length_c   1.000
_cell.angle_alpha   90.00
_cell.angle_beta   90.00
_cell.angle_gamma   90.00
#
_symmetry.space_group_name_H-M   'P 1'
#
loop_
_entity.id
_entity.type
_entity.pdbx_description
1 polymer ?
#
loop_
_entity_poly.entity_id
_entity_poly.type
_entity_poly.pdbx_seq_one_letter_code
_entity_poly.pdbx_strand_id
1 'polypeptide(L)'
;MIFLSAQPDDTYFIWQLQVLTHNLRQLEVNKEDIHILVGYKQEVNPIWYQNLHTVHGIVHFIQDERLTTHYLSSIRPHLIKKFMMRNPQFLSEYIFYHDADILFGNLPLFEGMEDGRVHVSRTPYIDYSYITSKNSVSLIRDLVDVVGIDQETLLKNESNTGGAQYFFRGLGYSFWDKVERDCEKMFRGYFDNIETYKNEFEASGIERSKYDFQIWTTDMWVVLWNIWLLGYEVYANPDLDFAWPSTDMKDWKTKYNIFHNSGVIAKDRLDYLYKQDFNKGFPYGQIGHLHPVTDLGNGIKVDLVQQVYIKAINDTADYLLSQ
;
A
#
# COMPACT_ATOMS: atom_id res chain seq x y z
N MET A 1 -12.70 11.82 10.32
CA MET A 1 -11.61 11.19 9.53
C MET A 1 -11.81 9.69 9.51
N ILE A 2 -11.51 9.01 8.40
CA ILE A 2 -11.59 7.56 8.30
C ILE A 2 -10.26 6.95 7.87
N PHE A 3 -9.97 5.73 8.35
CA PHE A 3 -8.93 4.84 7.87
C PHE A 3 -9.52 3.95 6.77
N LEU A 4 -8.88 3.89 5.62
CA LEU A 4 -9.39 3.15 4.47
C LEU A 4 -8.31 2.22 3.91
N SER A 5 -8.64 0.94 3.77
CA SER A 5 -7.82 -0.03 3.06
C SER A 5 -8.63 -0.80 2.02
N ALA A 6 -7.98 -1.26 0.94
CA ALA A 6 -8.64 -1.97 -0.15
C ALA A 6 -7.77 -3.13 -0.65
N GLN A 7 -8.33 -4.35 -0.69
CA GLN A 7 -7.63 -5.57 -1.05
C GLN A 7 -8.59 -6.62 -1.65
N PRO A 8 -8.06 -7.64 -2.36
CA PRO A 8 -8.88 -8.79 -2.77
C PRO A 8 -9.28 -9.65 -1.56
N ASP A 9 -10.26 -10.52 -1.74
CA ASP A 9 -10.77 -11.44 -0.71
C ASP A 9 -9.87 -12.67 -0.50
N ASP A 10 -8.57 -12.45 -0.47
CA ASP A 10 -7.56 -13.48 -0.21
C ASP A 10 -7.32 -13.64 1.30
N THR A 11 -7.16 -14.89 1.74
CA THR A 11 -6.80 -15.26 3.13
C THR A 11 -5.55 -14.51 3.62
N TYR A 12 -4.61 -14.26 2.71
CA TYR A 12 -3.40 -13.49 2.95
C TYR A 12 -3.63 -12.14 3.61
N PHE A 13 -4.73 -11.45 3.29
CA PHE A 13 -5.03 -10.13 3.87
C PHE A 13 -5.75 -10.21 5.21
N ILE A 14 -6.42 -11.31 5.54
CA ILE A 14 -7.22 -11.43 6.78
C ILE A 14 -6.32 -11.22 8.00
N TRP A 15 -5.24 -11.98 8.11
CA TRP A 15 -4.36 -11.89 9.28
C TRP A 15 -3.64 -10.53 9.37
N GLN A 16 -3.27 -9.93 8.24
CA GLN A 16 -2.66 -8.60 8.23
C GLN A 16 -3.64 -7.56 8.78
N LEU A 17 -4.90 -7.64 8.37
CA LEU A 17 -5.96 -6.76 8.87
C LEU A 17 -6.32 -7.03 10.32
N GLN A 18 -6.26 -8.27 10.77
CA GLN A 18 -6.40 -8.59 12.20
C GLN A 18 -5.31 -7.89 13.02
N VAL A 19 -4.05 -7.97 12.58
CA VAL A 19 -2.90 -7.34 13.24
C VAL A 19 -3.03 -5.81 13.21
N LEU A 20 -3.29 -5.23 12.05
CA LEU A 20 -3.45 -3.79 11.89
C LEU A 20 -4.62 -3.25 12.73
N THR A 21 -5.80 -3.88 12.63
CA THR A 21 -6.98 -3.35 13.33
C THR A 21 -6.93 -3.60 14.83
N HIS A 22 -6.25 -4.64 15.29
CA HIS A 22 -5.93 -4.80 16.71
C HIS A 22 -5.00 -3.70 17.22
N ASN A 23 -3.98 -3.33 16.42
CA ASN A 23 -3.11 -2.20 16.74
C ASN A 23 -3.87 -0.86 16.79
N LEU A 24 -4.74 -0.58 15.82
CA LEU A 24 -5.59 0.62 15.83
C LEU A 24 -6.53 0.65 17.05
N ARG A 25 -7.08 -0.50 17.45
CA ARG A 25 -7.87 -0.62 18.67
C ARG A 25 -7.06 -0.30 19.92
N GLN A 26 -5.80 -0.76 19.99
CA GLN A 26 -4.90 -0.43 21.11
C GLN A 26 -4.57 1.07 21.18
N LEU A 27 -4.64 1.76 20.03
CA LEU A 27 -4.48 3.21 19.90
C LEU A 27 -5.81 3.97 20.02
N GLU A 28 -6.86 3.30 20.51
CA GLU A 28 -8.18 3.87 20.78
C GLU A 28 -8.90 4.45 19.55
N VAL A 29 -8.55 3.98 18.35
CA VAL A 29 -9.29 4.35 17.13
C VAL A 29 -10.65 3.66 17.12
N ASN A 30 -11.72 4.42 16.90
CA ASN A 30 -13.08 3.89 16.89
C ASN A 30 -13.27 2.91 15.71
N LYS A 31 -13.99 1.83 15.96
CA LYS A 31 -14.30 0.82 14.94
C LYS A 31 -15.00 1.41 13.72
N GLU A 32 -15.86 2.41 13.95
CA GLU A 32 -16.67 3.08 12.93
C GLU A 32 -15.84 3.95 11.99
N ASP A 33 -14.62 4.31 12.38
CA ASP A 33 -13.69 5.10 11.59
C ASP A 33 -12.77 4.22 10.71
N ILE A 34 -12.84 2.88 10.84
CA ILE A 34 -12.00 1.95 10.12
C ILE A 34 -12.82 1.21 9.05
N HIS A 35 -12.57 1.51 7.78
CA HIS A 35 -13.26 0.91 6.64
C HIS A 35 -12.33 0.01 5.83
N ILE A 36 -12.71 -1.24 5.67
CA ILE A 36 -11.96 -2.29 5.01
C ILE A 36 -12.73 -2.75 3.78
N LEU A 37 -12.20 -2.48 2.59
CA LEU A 37 -12.82 -2.87 1.33
C LEU A 37 -12.25 -4.19 0.86
N VAL A 38 -13.11 -5.19 0.66
CA VAL A 38 -12.73 -6.56 0.26
C VAL A 38 -13.41 -6.90 -1.05
N GLY A 39 -12.59 -7.11 -2.09
CA GLY A 39 -13.06 -7.38 -3.44
C GLY A 39 -13.17 -8.86 -3.75
N TYR A 40 -14.37 -9.35 -4.10
CA TYR A 40 -14.62 -10.74 -4.46
C TYR A 40 -15.12 -10.87 -5.90
N LYS A 41 -14.86 -12.01 -6.57
CA LYS A 41 -15.30 -12.25 -7.97
C LYS A 41 -16.72 -12.77 -8.06
N GLN A 42 -16.99 -13.96 -7.58
CA GLN A 42 -18.31 -14.62 -7.65
C GLN A 42 -18.95 -14.70 -6.27
N GLU A 43 -18.25 -15.28 -5.32
CA GLU A 43 -18.66 -15.44 -3.93
C GLU A 43 -17.52 -15.01 -3.04
N VAL A 44 -17.87 -14.46 -1.87
CA VAL A 44 -16.88 -14.08 -0.85
C VAL A 44 -16.23 -15.36 -0.30
N ASN A 45 -14.91 -15.35 -0.17
CA ASN A 45 -14.18 -16.44 0.46
C ASN A 45 -14.75 -16.73 1.87
N PRO A 46 -15.25 -17.97 2.15
CA PRO A 46 -15.90 -18.29 3.42
C PRO A 46 -15.04 -18.03 4.66
N ILE A 47 -13.72 -18.04 4.52
CA ILE A 47 -12.78 -17.74 5.62
C ILE A 47 -12.98 -16.31 6.13
N TRP A 48 -13.39 -15.36 5.28
CA TRP A 48 -13.74 -14.00 5.72
C TRP A 48 -14.90 -14.00 6.70
N TYR A 49 -15.99 -14.73 6.39
CA TYR A 49 -17.16 -14.80 7.30
C TYR A 49 -16.80 -15.40 8.65
N GLN A 50 -15.93 -16.40 8.67
CA GLN A 50 -15.45 -17.02 9.91
C GLN A 50 -14.61 -16.05 10.77
N ASN A 51 -13.99 -15.06 10.15
CA ASN A 51 -13.05 -14.15 10.80
C ASN A 51 -13.56 -12.70 10.95
N LEU A 52 -14.78 -12.37 10.51
CA LEU A 52 -15.31 -10.99 10.60
C LEU A 52 -15.29 -10.43 12.02
N HIS A 53 -15.60 -11.26 13.03
CA HIS A 53 -15.66 -10.86 14.44
C HIS A 53 -14.27 -10.53 15.01
N THR A 54 -13.20 -10.96 14.36
CA THR A 54 -11.82 -10.76 14.81
C THR A 54 -11.20 -9.47 14.26
N VAL A 55 -11.88 -8.79 13.33
CA VAL A 55 -11.42 -7.55 12.71
C VAL A 55 -12.12 -6.35 13.37
N HIS A 56 -11.34 -5.44 13.93
CA HIS A 56 -11.85 -4.21 14.52
C HIS A 56 -12.03 -3.14 13.45
N GLY A 57 -13.15 -3.18 12.72
CA GLY A 57 -13.45 -2.28 11.61
C GLY A 57 -14.75 -2.65 10.91
N ILE A 58 -15.19 -1.84 9.97
CA ILE A 58 -16.35 -2.09 9.10
C ILE A 58 -15.85 -2.71 7.79
N VAL A 59 -16.15 -3.98 7.57
CA VAL A 59 -15.77 -4.71 6.36
C VAL A 59 -16.86 -4.55 5.30
N HIS A 60 -16.47 -4.06 4.12
CA HIS A 60 -17.34 -3.88 2.96
C HIS A 60 -16.97 -4.90 1.88
N PHE A 61 -17.82 -5.89 1.65
CA PHE A 61 -17.66 -6.80 0.53
C PHE A 61 -18.19 -6.16 -0.75
N ILE A 62 -17.33 -6.03 -1.75
CA ILE A 62 -17.61 -5.36 -3.01
C ILE A 62 -17.27 -6.31 -4.15
N GLN A 63 -18.22 -6.57 -5.04
CA GLN A 63 -17.96 -7.42 -6.18
C GLN A 63 -16.97 -6.77 -7.14
N ASP A 64 -15.92 -7.53 -7.51
CA ASP A 64 -14.93 -7.14 -8.51
C ASP A 64 -15.51 -7.40 -9.92
N GLU A 65 -16.02 -6.35 -10.54
CA GLU A 65 -16.62 -6.37 -11.89
C GLU A 65 -15.65 -5.88 -12.96
N ARG A 66 -14.33 -5.79 -12.67
CA ARG A 66 -13.35 -5.38 -13.68
C ARG A 66 -13.41 -6.33 -14.87
N LEU A 67 -13.50 -5.75 -16.05
CA LEU A 67 -13.50 -6.49 -17.33
C LEU A 67 -12.09 -6.91 -17.74
N THR A 68 -11.09 -6.11 -17.38
CA THR A 68 -9.68 -6.36 -17.61
C THR A 68 -8.94 -6.40 -16.27
N THR A 69 -7.99 -7.32 -16.13
CA THR A 69 -7.23 -7.54 -14.90
C THR A 69 -5.77 -7.83 -15.22
N HIS A 70 -5.18 -7.07 -16.18
CA HIS A 70 -3.76 -7.19 -16.49
C HIS A 70 -2.92 -6.77 -15.28
N TYR A 71 -3.36 -5.73 -14.57
CA TYR A 71 -2.75 -5.27 -13.34
C TYR A 71 -3.61 -5.67 -12.13
N LEU A 72 -3.15 -6.65 -11.35
CA LEU A 72 -3.95 -7.18 -10.24
C LEU A 72 -4.29 -6.12 -9.19
N SER A 73 -3.35 -5.22 -8.88
CA SER A 73 -3.55 -4.17 -7.85
C SER A 73 -4.55 -3.09 -8.29
N SER A 74 -5.00 -3.06 -9.57
CA SER A 74 -6.10 -2.18 -9.98
C SER A 74 -7.43 -2.51 -9.29
N ILE A 75 -7.50 -3.62 -8.54
CA ILE A 75 -8.62 -3.90 -7.64
C ILE A 75 -8.78 -2.79 -6.59
N ARG A 76 -7.70 -2.20 -6.08
CA ARG A 76 -7.75 -1.15 -5.05
C ARG A 76 -8.55 0.06 -5.52
N PRO A 77 -8.19 0.78 -6.60
CA PRO A 77 -9.00 1.89 -7.10
C PRO A 77 -10.41 1.45 -7.53
N HIS A 78 -10.60 0.22 -8.02
CA HIS A 78 -11.92 -0.32 -8.34
C HIS A 78 -12.84 -0.38 -7.12
N LEU A 79 -12.33 -0.88 -6.01
CA LEU A 79 -13.10 -0.98 -4.76
C LEU A 79 -13.38 0.40 -4.18
N ILE A 80 -12.37 1.29 -4.16
CA ILE A 80 -12.54 2.65 -3.63
C ILE A 80 -13.54 3.43 -4.48
N LYS A 81 -13.50 3.34 -5.80
CA LYS A 81 -14.48 3.94 -6.72
C LYS A 81 -15.91 3.54 -6.35
N LYS A 82 -16.14 2.23 -6.15
CA LYS A 82 -17.48 1.71 -5.78
C LYS A 82 -17.89 2.12 -4.38
N PHE A 83 -16.96 2.14 -3.45
CA PHE A 83 -17.20 2.61 -2.10
C PHE A 83 -17.61 4.08 -2.07
N MET A 84 -16.87 4.94 -2.75
CA MET A 84 -17.18 6.38 -2.85
C MET A 84 -18.52 6.65 -3.56
N MET A 85 -18.86 5.85 -4.56
CA MET A 85 -20.16 5.95 -5.22
C MET A 85 -21.34 5.65 -4.28
N ARG A 86 -21.17 4.63 -3.41
CA ARG A 86 -22.21 4.20 -2.47
C ARG A 86 -22.27 5.07 -1.21
N ASN A 87 -21.19 5.78 -0.92
CA ASN A 87 -20.99 6.53 0.32
C ASN A 87 -20.51 7.97 0.02
N PRO A 88 -21.31 8.79 -0.69
CA PRO A 88 -20.89 10.12 -1.12
C PRO A 88 -20.61 11.08 0.06
N GLN A 89 -21.10 10.79 1.27
CA GLN A 89 -20.80 11.54 2.48
C GLN A 89 -19.30 11.58 2.80
N PHE A 90 -18.55 10.56 2.43
CA PHE A 90 -17.10 10.52 2.67
C PHE A 90 -16.29 11.46 1.77
N LEU A 91 -16.90 12.11 0.78
CA LEU A 91 -16.26 13.19 0.02
C LEU A 91 -15.88 14.39 0.89
N SER A 92 -16.63 14.63 1.97
CA SER A 92 -16.35 15.71 2.91
C SER A 92 -15.42 15.32 4.06
N GLU A 93 -15.15 14.03 4.19
CA GLU A 93 -14.26 13.50 5.24
C GLU A 93 -12.80 13.46 4.78
N TYR A 94 -11.88 13.61 5.73
CA TYR A 94 -10.50 13.25 5.50
C TYR A 94 -10.34 11.73 5.54
N ILE A 95 -9.59 11.21 4.58
CA ILE A 95 -9.36 9.77 4.40
C ILE A 95 -7.87 9.50 4.50
N PHE A 96 -7.49 8.62 5.42
CA PHE A 96 -6.17 8.02 5.45
C PHE A 96 -6.22 6.67 4.73
N TYR A 97 -5.77 6.66 3.47
CA TYR A 97 -5.69 5.46 2.63
C TYR A 97 -4.33 4.79 2.80
N HIS A 98 -4.34 3.47 3.08
CA HIS A 98 -3.15 2.72 3.45
C HIS A 98 -3.22 1.24 3.04
N ASP A 99 -2.07 0.56 3.06
CA ASP A 99 -1.98 -0.88 2.88
C ASP A 99 -2.39 -1.65 4.16
N ALA A 100 -2.67 -2.96 4.01
CA ALA A 100 -3.10 -3.82 5.11
C ALA A 100 -1.94 -4.24 6.05
N ASP A 101 -0.70 -4.13 5.60
CA ASP A 101 0.51 -4.61 6.30
C ASP A 101 1.32 -3.49 6.94
N ILE A 102 0.64 -2.47 7.43
CA ILE A 102 1.24 -1.40 8.24
C ILE A 102 0.92 -1.57 9.73
N LEU A 103 1.72 -0.91 10.56
CA LEU A 103 1.45 -0.73 12.00
C LEU A 103 1.76 0.70 12.40
N PHE A 104 1.07 1.17 13.43
CA PHE A 104 1.33 2.45 14.06
C PHE A 104 2.07 2.26 15.39
N GLY A 105 3.20 2.94 15.53
CA GLY A 105 3.86 3.14 16.82
C GLY A 105 3.19 4.25 17.62
N ASN A 106 2.82 5.31 16.90
CA ASN A 106 1.93 6.39 17.31
C ASN A 106 1.05 6.75 16.12
N LEU A 107 -0.11 7.35 16.35
CA LEU A 107 -0.87 7.95 15.26
C LEU A 107 -0.14 9.21 14.77
N PRO A 108 -0.05 9.42 13.44
CA PRO A 108 0.40 10.69 12.89
C PRO A 108 -0.46 11.87 13.38
N LEU A 109 0.09 13.07 13.39
CA LEU A 109 -0.63 14.29 13.78
C LEU A 109 -1.58 14.74 12.65
N PHE A 110 -2.63 13.97 12.41
CA PHE A 110 -3.58 14.17 11.31
C PHE A 110 -4.24 15.57 11.32
N GLU A 111 -4.52 16.15 12.49
CA GLU A 111 -5.08 17.50 12.59
C GLU A 111 -4.19 18.56 11.90
N GLY A 112 -2.87 18.38 11.96
CA GLY A 112 -1.91 19.24 11.25
C GLY A 112 -1.89 19.05 9.73
N MET A 113 -2.56 18.02 9.20
CA MET A 113 -2.66 17.72 7.77
C MET A 113 -3.97 18.20 7.14
N GLU A 114 -4.87 18.80 7.92
CA GLU A 114 -6.17 19.29 7.43
C GLU A 114 -6.07 20.67 6.77
N ASP A 115 -5.06 20.86 5.92
CA ASP A 115 -4.69 22.13 5.28
C ASP A 115 -5.11 22.26 3.81
N GLY A 116 -5.85 21.27 3.31
CA GLY A 116 -6.35 21.23 1.92
C GLY A 116 -5.41 20.61 0.91
N ARG A 117 -4.17 20.27 1.31
CA ARG A 117 -3.23 19.49 0.49
C ARG A 117 -3.52 18.00 0.58
N VAL A 118 -2.94 17.25 -0.34
CA VAL A 118 -2.82 15.79 -0.20
C VAL A 118 -1.48 15.48 0.44
N HIS A 119 -1.48 14.79 1.58
CA HIS A 119 -0.27 14.36 2.25
C HIS A 119 0.05 12.91 1.90
N VAL A 120 1.33 12.62 1.68
CA VAL A 120 1.80 11.29 1.27
C VAL A 120 3.03 10.90 2.06
N SER A 121 3.27 9.60 2.24
CA SER A 121 4.57 9.08 2.67
C SER A 121 5.58 9.19 1.54
N ARG A 122 6.81 9.62 1.85
CA ARG A 122 7.86 9.75 0.84
C ARG A 122 8.23 8.40 0.24
N THR A 123 8.30 8.34 -1.08
CA THR A 123 8.58 7.11 -1.81
C THR A 123 9.49 7.38 -3.02
N PRO A 124 10.83 7.44 -2.83
CA PRO A 124 11.76 7.89 -3.87
C PRO A 124 11.88 6.92 -5.06
N TYR A 125 11.47 5.66 -4.91
CA TYR A 125 11.50 4.70 -6.01
C TYR A 125 10.35 4.86 -7.01
N ILE A 126 9.57 5.95 -6.94
CA ILE A 126 8.56 6.35 -7.93
C ILE A 126 8.76 7.80 -8.39
N ASP A 127 9.88 8.44 -8.06
CA ASP A 127 10.17 9.82 -8.44
C ASP A 127 10.69 9.95 -9.89
N TYR A 128 10.85 11.18 -10.34
CA TYR A 128 11.37 11.48 -11.67
C TYR A 128 12.79 10.92 -11.88
N SER A 129 13.66 11.08 -10.88
CA SER A 129 15.03 10.58 -10.92
C SER A 129 15.08 9.05 -11.05
N TYR A 130 14.19 8.33 -10.35
CA TYR A 130 14.10 6.87 -10.50
C TYR A 130 13.72 6.46 -11.94
N ILE A 131 12.69 7.09 -12.51
CA ILE A 131 12.22 6.74 -13.86
C ILE A 131 13.30 7.07 -14.89
N THR A 132 13.89 8.26 -14.82
CA THR A 132 14.95 8.70 -15.76
C THR A 132 16.23 7.90 -15.63
N SER A 133 16.51 7.33 -14.43
CA SER A 133 17.66 6.42 -14.22
C SER A 133 17.58 5.15 -15.09
N LYS A 134 16.43 4.86 -15.68
CA LYS A 134 16.25 3.73 -16.61
C LYS A 134 16.74 4.05 -18.03
N ASN A 135 17.13 5.31 -18.30
CA ASN A 135 17.71 5.76 -19.56
C ASN A 135 16.91 5.38 -20.81
N SER A 136 15.59 5.40 -20.68
CA SER A 136 14.66 5.20 -21.77
C SER A 136 13.76 6.43 -21.92
N VAL A 137 13.92 7.16 -23.02
CA VAL A 137 13.11 8.34 -23.35
C VAL A 137 11.67 7.92 -23.65
N SER A 138 11.51 6.77 -24.30
CA SER A 138 10.19 6.22 -24.59
C SER A 138 9.45 5.84 -23.32
N LEU A 139 10.12 5.26 -22.32
CA LEU A 139 9.48 4.87 -21.06
C LEU A 139 8.78 6.06 -20.38
N ILE A 140 9.53 7.14 -20.10
CA ILE A 140 8.96 8.27 -19.37
C ILE A 140 7.84 8.95 -20.15
N ARG A 141 8.02 9.11 -21.50
CA ARG A 141 6.98 9.67 -22.37
C ARG A 141 5.70 8.84 -22.30
N ASP A 142 5.81 7.53 -22.49
CA ASP A 142 4.65 6.64 -22.55
C ASP A 142 3.91 6.56 -21.22
N LEU A 143 4.64 6.62 -20.08
CA LEU A 143 4.03 6.63 -18.74
C LEU A 143 3.25 7.93 -18.49
N VAL A 144 3.82 9.11 -18.77
CA VAL A 144 3.14 10.39 -18.52
C VAL A 144 1.94 10.58 -19.45
N ASP A 145 2.04 10.13 -20.71
CA ASP A 145 0.96 10.19 -21.70
C ASP A 145 -0.28 9.41 -21.28
N VAL A 146 -0.12 8.28 -20.56
CA VAL A 146 -1.25 7.49 -20.05
C VAL A 146 -2.13 8.30 -19.12
N VAL A 147 -1.53 9.07 -18.22
CA VAL A 147 -2.25 9.88 -17.24
C VAL A 147 -2.67 11.22 -17.84
N GLY A 148 -1.88 11.76 -18.76
CA GLY A 148 -2.11 13.07 -19.39
C GLY A 148 -1.42 14.21 -18.65
N ILE A 149 -0.29 13.95 -18.01
CA ILE A 149 0.62 14.96 -17.45
C ILE A 149 1.89 15.05 -18.28
N ASP A 150 2.72 16.05 -18.03
CA ASP A 150 4.02 16.22 -18.69
C ASP A 150 5.19 15.89 -17.73
N GLN A 151 6.37 15.75 -18.33
CA GLN A 151 7.60 15.47 -17.58
C GLN A 151 8.01 16.64 -16.67
N GLU A 152 7.65 17.88 -17.02
CA GLU A 152 7.92 19.07 -16.22
C GLU A 152 7.16 19.00 -14.88
N THR A 153 5.92 18.51 -14.93
CA THR A 153 5.12 18.26 -13.73
C THR A 153 5.81 17.28 -12.78
N LEU A 154 6.39 16.19 -13.30
CA LEU A 154 7.14 15.23 -12.48
C LEU A 154 8.37 15.87 -11.85
N LEU A 155 9.17 16.58 -12.66
CA LEU A 155 10.40 17.23 -12.20
C LEU A 155 10.11 18.29 -11.13
N LYS A 156 9.10 19.13 -11.36
CA LYS A 156 8.69 20.18 -10.42
C LYS A 156 8.25 19.61 -9.06
N ASN A 157 7.61 18.45 -9.06
CA ASN A 157 7.04 17.84 -7.87
C ASN A 157 7.91 16.70 -7.28
N GLU A 158 9.15 16.53 -7.73
CA GLU A 158 10.01 15.41 -7.34
C GLU A 158 10.21 15.29 -5.81
N SER A 159 10.38 16.43 -5.13
CA SER A 159 10.54 16.46 -3.66
C SER A 159 9.28 16.04 -2.88
N ASN A 160 8.13 16.02 -3.55
CA ASN A 160 6.83 15.67 -2.99
C ASN A 160 6.27 14.37 -3.58
N THR A 161 7.17 13.49 -4.03
CA THR A 161 6.80 12.16 -4.54
C THR A 161 6.60 11.18 -3.40
N GLY A 162 5.44 10.53 -3.38
CA GLY A 162 5.10 9.56 -2.37
C GLY A 162 3.85 8.76 -2.71
N GLY A 163 3.53 7.74 -1.91
CA GLY A 163 2.35 6.98 -2.27
C GLY A 163 2.09 5.65 -1.59
N ALA A 164 2.85 5.24 -0.58
CA ALA A 164 2.47 4.04 0.17
C ALA A 164 1.27 4.34 1.11
N GLN A 165 1.20 5.55 1.66
CA GLN A 165 0.07 6.07 2.42
C GLN A 165 -0.32 7.44 1.88
N TYR A 166 -1.63 7.72 1.89
CA TYR A 166 -2.22 8.98 1.43
C TYR A 166 -3.19 9.51 2.49
N PHE A 167 -3.12 10.80 2.77
CA PHE A 167 -4.14 11.52 3.54
C PHE A 167 -4.72 12.62 2.66
N PHE A 168 -6.03 12.53 2.39
CA PHE A 168 -6.71 13.39 1.42
C PHE A 168 -8.17 13.60 1.77
N ARG A 169 -8.79 14.58 1.06
CA ARG A 169 -10.24 14.80 1.04
C ARG A 169 -10.69 15.13 -0.38
N GLY A 170 -11.93 14.79 -0.73
CA GLY A 170 -12.57 15.24 -1.97
C GLY A 170 -12.29 14.38 -3.21
N LEU A 171 -11.52 13.29 -3.11
CA LEU A 171 -11.25 12.38 -4.22
C LEU A 171 -12.37 11.34 -4.36
N GLY A 172 -13.34 11.62 -5.23
CA GLY A 172 -14.55 10.81 -5.39
C GLY A 172 -14.51 9.79 -6.52
N TYR A 173 -15.71 9.31 -6.89
CA TYR A 173 -15.89 8.27 -7.91
C TYR A 173 -15.12 8.54 -9.21
N SER A 174 -15.25 9.72 -9.79
CA SER A 174 -14.65 10.04 -11.10
C SER A 174 -13.13 10.00 -11.07
N PHE A 175 -12.51 10.39 -9.95
CA PHE A 175 -11.08 10.29 -9.73
C PHE A 175 -10.65 8.80 -9.74
N TRP A 176 -11.26 7.99 -8.89
CA TRP A 176 -10.90 6.57 -8.75
C TRP A 176 -11.24 5.74 -9.99
N ASP A 177 -12.28 6.12 -10.77
CA ASP A 177 -12.58 5.51 -12.06
C ASP A 177 -11.49 5.80 -13.10
N LYS A 178 -10.95 7.01 -13.13
CA LYS A 178 -9.81 7.33 -13.97
C LYS A 178 -8.55 6.59 -13.53
N VAL A 179 -8.28 6.57 -12.23
CA VAL A 179 -7.11 5.83 -11.65
C VAL A 179 -7.16 4.35 -12.05
N GLU A 180 -8.30 3.69 -11.92
CA GLU A 180 -8.44 2.27 -12.33
C GLU A 180 -8.10 2.07 -13.80
N ARG A 181 -8.65 2.89 -14.68
CA ARG A 181 -8.40 2.79 -16.14
C ARG A 181 -6.95 3.09 -16.51
N ASP A 182 -6.35 4.09 -15.88
CA ASP A 182 -4.96 4.46 -16.14
C ASP A 182 -4.00 3.39 -15.61
N CYS A 183 -4.30 2.73 -14.49
CA CYS A 183 -3.53 1.59 -13.99
C CYS A 183 -3.46 0.46 -15.02
N GLU A 184 -4.60 0.05 -15.56
CA GLU A 184 -4.66 -1.00 -16.58
C GLU A 184 -3.91 -0.60 -17.86
N LYS A 185 -4.08 0.65 -18.32
CA LYS A 185 -3.40 1.16 -19.50
C LYS A 185 -1.89 1.23 -19.31
N MET A 186 -1.43 1.77 -18.19
CA MET A 186 0.00 1.94 -17.89
C MET A 186 0.69 0.57 -17.80
N PHE A 187 0.12 -0.34 -17.02
CA PHE A 187 0.69 -1.66 -16.84
C PHE A 187 0.77 -2.44 -18.15
N ARG A 188 -0.31 -2.46 -18.92
CA ARG A 188 -0.35 -3.12 -20.23
C ARG A 188 0.62 -2.46 -21.22
N GLY A 189 0.55 -1.13 -21.36
CA GLY A 189 1.40 -0.37 -22.28
C GLY A 189 2.89 -0.58 -21.99
N TYR A 190 3.27 -0.72 -20.72
CA TYR A 190 4.64 -1.07 -20.36
C TYR A 190 5.09 -2.42 -20.95
N PHE A 191 4.29 -3.47 -20.81
CA PHE A 191 4.64 -4.80 -21.33
C PHE A 191 4.58 -4.86 -22.87
N ASP A 192 3.67 -4.12 -23.48
CA ASP A 192 3.58 -4.01 -24.96
C ASP A 192 4.85 -3.35 -25.56
N ASN A 193 5.56 -2.51 -24.79
CA ASN A 193 6.72 -1.74 -25.23
C ASN A 193 8.05 -2.07 -24.53
N ILE A 194 8.08 -3.08 -23.67
CA ILE A 194 9.22 -3.39 -22.79
C ILE A 194 10.55 -3.60 -23.54
N GLU A 195 10.51 -4.19 -24.72
CA GLU A 195 11.71 -4.42 -25.53
C GLU A 195 12.30 -3.10 -26.08
N THR A 196 11.45 -2.12 -26.40
CA THR A 196 11.92 -0.78 -26.77
C THR A 196 12.67 -0.13 -25.60
N TYR A 197 12.10 -0.19 -24.39
CA TYR A 197 12.71 0.40 -23.20
C TYR A 197 14.04 -0.25 -22.84
N LYS A 198 14.13 -1.58 -22.94
CA LYS A 198 15.37 -2.32 -22.72
C LYS A 198 16.45 -1.95 -23.75
N ASN A 199 16.09 -1.88 -25.04
CA ASN A 199 17.02 -1.52 -26.12
C ASN A 199 17.56 -0.09 -25.91
N GLU A 200 16.72 0.86 -25.54
CA GLU A 200 17.14 2.23 -25.22
C GLU A 200 18.08 2.26 -24.00
N PHE A 201 17.76 1.50 -22.96
CA PHE A 201 18.61 1.34 -21.77
C PHE A 201 19.99 0.76 -22.14
N GLU A 202 20.04 -0.31 -22.91
CA GLU A 202 21.30 -0.94 -23.35
C GLU A 202 22.13 0.00 -24.24
N ALA A 203 21.47 0.71 -25.15
CA ALA A 203 22.13 1.68 -26.04
C ALA A 203 22.73 2.88 -25.29
N SER A 204 22.28 3.17 -24.07
CA SER A 204 22.81 4.24 -23.23
C SER A 204 24.22 4.00 -22.71
N GLY A 205 24.74 2.76 -22.85
CA GLY A 205 26.11 2.39 -22.47
C GLY A 205 26.38 2.40 -20.96
N ILE A 206 25.34 2.45 -20.13
CA ILE A 206 25.50 2.36 -18.68
C ILE A 206 25.73 0.92 -18.28
N GLU A 207 26.89 0.64 -17.70
CA GLU A 207 27.22 -0.66 -17.10
C GLU A 207 26.34 -0.91 -15.85
N ARG A 208 25.08 -1.23 -16.07
CA ARG A 208 24.20 -1.79 -15.04
C ARG A 208 23.85 -3.23 -15.43
N SER A 209 23.98 -4.11 -14.50
CA SER A 209 23.86 -5.55 -14.71
C SER A 209 22.47 -6.01 -15.17
N LYS A 210 21.42 -5.17 -15.07
CA LYS A 210 20.05 -5.55 -15.45
C LYS A 210 19.09 -4.35 -15.49
N TYR A 211 18.28 -4.30 -16.54
CA TYR A 211 17.09 -3.44 -16.58
C TYR A 211 16.06 -3.93 -15.55
N ASP A 212 15.70 -3.09 -14.59
CA ASP A 212 14.85 -3.42 -13.45
C ASP A 212 13.84 -2.30 -13.15
N PHE A 213 12.83 -2.13 -13.94
CA PHE A 213 11.78 -1.15 -13.69
C PHE A 213 10.65 -1.77 -12.85
N GLN A 214 10.25 -1.09 -11.75
CA GLN A 214 9.30 -1.61 -10.78
C GLN A 214 7.84 -1.35 -11.20
N ILE A 215 7.44 -1.79 -12.39
CA ILE A 215 6.08 -1.55 -12.92
C ILE A 215 4.96 -2.06 -12.01
N TRP A 216 5.26 -2.97 -11.08
CA TRP A 216 4.30 -3.47 -10.11
C TRP A 216 3.76 -2.39 -9.15
N THR A 217 4.42 -1.22 -9.05
CA THR A 217 3.97 -0.05 -8.29
C THR A 217 3.09 0.91 -9.10
N THR A 218 2.53 0.46 -10.22
CA THR A 218 1.72 1.29 -11.14
C THR A 218 0.64 2.09 -10.43
N ASP A 219 -0.08 1.51 -9.48
CA ASP A 219 -1.14 2.21 -8.75
C ASP A 219 -0.60 3.41 -7.95
N MET A 220 0.62 3.35 -7.43
CA MET A 220 1.24 4.48 -6.72
C MET A 220 1.50 5.65 -7.66
N TRP A 221 2.11 5.42 -8.84
CA TRP A 221 2.30 6.48 -9.84
C TRP A 221 0.98 7.05 -10.31
N VAL A 222 0.04 6.17 -10.66
CA VAL A 222 -1.23 6.60 -11.25
C VAL A 222 -2.08 7.41 -10.27
N VAL A 223 -2.14 7.02 -9.00
CA VAL A 223 -2.83 7.81 -7.97
C VAL A 223 -2.18 9.18 -7.83
N LEU A 224 -0.86 9.24 -7.60
CA LEU A 224 -0.12 10.49 -7.39
C LEU A 224 -0.26 11.43 -8.60
N TRP A 225 -0.05 10.91 -9.82
CA TRP A 225 -0.07 11.73 -11.03
C TRP A 225 -1.48 12.25 -11.37
N ASN A 226 -2.52 11.48 -11.08
CA ASN A 226 -3.89 11.97 -11.21
C ASN A 226 -4.24 13.04 -10.17
N ILE A 227 -3.64 13.01 -8.98
CA ILE A 227 -3.76 14.09 -7.98
C ILE A 227 -3.15 15.38 -8.54
N TRP A 228 -1.94 15.31 -9.13
CA TRP A 228 -1.31 16.46 -9.78
C TRP A 228 -2.09 16.96 -11.00
N LEU A 229 -2.64 16.05 -11.83
CA LEU A 229 -3.47 16.39 -12.98
C LEU A 229 -4.70 17.23 -12.58
N LEU A 230 -5.29 16.95 -11.41
CA LEU A 230 -6.40 17.71 -10.85
C LEU A 230 -5.98 19.04 -10.20
N GLY A 231 -4.68 19.35 -10.17
CA GLY A 231 -4.14 20.57 -9.59
C GLY A 231 -4.06 20.60 -8.06
N TYR A 232 -4.18 19.44 -7.40
CA TYR A 232 -3.96 19.38 -5.96
C TYR A 232 -2.47 19.57 -5.64
N GLU A 233 -2.20 20.32 -4.58
CA GLU A 233 -0.88 20.37 -3.98
C GLU A 233 -0.64 19.08 -3.18
N VAL A 234 0.53 18.45 -3.40
CA VAL A 234 0.95 17.27 -2.67
C VAL A 234 2.13 17.62 -1.75
N TYR A 235 2.11 17.10 -0.55
CA TYR A 235 3.20 17.27 0.41
C TYR A 235 3.66 15.89 0.93
N ALA A 236 4.94 15.56 0.67
CA ALA A 236 5.58 14.40 1.27
C ALA A 236 5.81 14.70 2.77
N ASN A 237 4.87 14.27 3.60
CA ASN A 237 4.83 14.61 5.02
C ASN A 237 5.67 13.62 5.83
N PRO A 238 6.69 14.09 6.59
CA PRO A 238 7.52 13.22 7.42
C PRO A 238 6.74 12.39 8.46
N ASP A 239 5.58 12.86 8.94
CA ASP A 239 4.75 12.10 9.88
C ASP A 239 4.11 10.86 9.25
N LEU A 240 4.01 10.82 7.92
CA LEU A 240 3.55 9.64 7.15
C LEU A 240 4.70 8.75 6.66
N ASP A 241 5.96 9.16 6.84
CA ASP A 241 7.10 8.32 6.52
C ASP A 241 7.09 7.07 7.39
N PHE A 242 7.57 5.97 6.83
CA PHE A 242 7.47 4.67 7.49
C PHE A 242 8.82 3.97 7.62
N ALA A 243 8.93 3.20 8.71
CA ALA A 243 10.03 2.30 8.94
C ALA A 243 9.86 1.02 8.11
N TRP A 244 10.93 0.56 7.51
CA TRP A 244 11.03 -0.72 6.81
C TRP A 244 11.37 -1.87 7.78
N PRO A 245 11.19 -3.15 7.40
CA PRO A 245 11.68 -4.28 8.18
C PRO A 245 13.15 -4.18 8.58
N SER A 246 13.98 -3.58 7.71
CA SER A 246 15.42 -3.39 7.91
C SER A 246 15.81 -2.12 8.68
N THR A 247 14.86 -1.31 9.10
CA THR A 247 15.14 -0.09 9.88
C THR A 247 15.64 -0.44 11.27
N ASP A 248 16.65 0.29 11.78
CA ASP A 248 17.14 0.16 13.15
C ASP A 248 16.02 0.42 14.18
N MET A 249 15.93 -0.41 15.22
CA MET A 249 14.95 -0.25 16.29
C MET A 249 15.04 1.11 17.01
N LYS A 250 16.25 1.72 17.10
CA LYS A 250 16.44 3.05 17.70
C LYS A 250 15.66 4.16 16.99
N ASP A 251 15.36 3.99 15.69
CA ASP A 251 14.64 4.97 14.88
C ASP A 251 13.10 4.81 15.00
N TRP A 252 12.63 3.68 15.56
CA TRP A 252 11.22 3.44 15.80
C TRP A 252 10.66 4.40 16.85
N LYS A 253 9.50 4.98 16.58
CA LYS A 253 8.81 6.00 17.40
C LYS A 253 9.57 7.32 17.58
N THR A 254 10.84 7.41 17.19
CA THR A 254 11.61 8.66 17.25
C THR A 254 11.66 9.38 15.92
N LYS A 255 11.64 8.62 14.82
CA LYS A 255 11.61 9.14 13.45
C LYS A 255 10.37 8.72 12.68
N TYR A 256 9.78 7.56 13.03
CA TYR A 256 8.68 6.96 12.29
C TYR A 256 7.49 6.66 13.19
N ASN A 257 6.32 7.13 12.78
CA ASN A 257 5.04 6.79 13.41
C ASN A 257 4.48 5.47 12.84
N ILE A 258 4.86 5.12 11.61
CA ILE A 258 4.33 4.00 10.83
C ILE A 258 5.46 3.01 10.54
N PHE A 259 5.16 1.74 10.64
CA PHE A 259 5.95 0.63 10.09
C PHE A 259 5.20 0.04 8.91
N HIS A 260 5.91 -0.33 7.84
CA HIS A 260 5.34 -0.99 6.67
C HIS A 260 6.11 -2.28 6.36
N ASN A 261 5.43 -3.42 6.43
CA ASN A 261 6.04 -4.73 6.19
C ASN A 261 6.20 -5.00 4.69
N SER A 262 6.97 -4.19 4.01
CA SER A 262 7.25 -4.29 2.57
C SER A 262 8.75 -4.43 2.28
N GLY A 263 9.11 -4.72 1.03
CA GLY A 263 10.49 -4.80 0.57
C GLY A 263 11.21 -6.13 0.87
N VAL A 264 10.65 -7.03 1.68
CA VAL A 264 11.21 -8.35 1.95
C VAL A 264 10.85 -9.31 0.82
N ILE A 265 11.85 -9.95 0.21
CA ILE A 265 11.68 -10.92 -0.87
C ILE A 265 12.15 -12.31 -0.44
N ALA A 266 11.84 -13.35 -1.22
CA ALA A 266 12.06 -14.75 -0.85
C ALA A 266 13.51 -15.09 -0.41
N LYS A 267 14.52 -14.43 -0.98
CA LYS A 267 15.93 -14.64 -0.58
C LYS A 267 16.26 -14.11 0.81
N ASP A 268 15.44 -13.17 1.32
CA ASP A 268 15.68 -12.50 2.60
C ASP A 268 14.97 -13.21 3.78
N ARG A 269 14.24 -14.31 3.51
CA ARG A 269 13.41 -15.02 4.49
C ARG A 269 14.15 -15.60 5.71
N LEU A 270 15.47 -15.74 5.61
CA LEU A 270 16.30 -16.19 6.74
C LEU A 270 16.58 -15.05 7.73
N ASP A 271 16.58 -13.81 7.23
CA ASP A 271 16.91 -12.62 8.02
C ASP A 271 15.66 -11.81 8.40
N TYR A 272 14.54 -11.99 7.67
CA TYR A 272 13.33 -11.18 7.80
C TYR A 272 12.06 -12.02 7.75
N LEU A 273 11.01 -11.50 8.40
CA LEU A 273 9.67 -12.06 8.28
C LEU A 273 9.16 -11.91 6.83
N TYR A 274 9.14 -13.02 6.11
CA TYR A 274 8.61 -13.06 4.74
C TYR A 274 7.12 -13.38 4.75
N LYS A 275 6.28 -12.38 4.63
CA LYS A 275 4.83 -12.48 4.77
C LYS A 275 4.15 -13.44 3.76
N GLN A 276 4.78 -13.73 2.61
CA GLN A 276 4.26 -14.68 1.62
C GLN A 276 4.29 -16.14 2.09
N ASP A 277 5.01 -16.44 3.17
CA ASP A 277 4.95 -17.78 3.80
C ASP A 277 3.55 -18.07 4.36
N PHE A 278 2.75 -17.02 4.59
CA PHE A 278 1.39 -17.08 5.12
C PHE A 278 0.32 -16.72 4.07
N ASN A 279 0.60 -16.91 2.78
CA ASN A 279 -0.33 -16.56 1.70
C ASN A 279 -1.60 -17.44 1.66
N LYS A 280 -1.57 -18.62 2.29
CA LYS A 280 -2.69 -19.56 2.37
C LYS A 280 -3.14 -19.90 3.80
N GLY A 281 -2.61 -19.17 4.79
CA GLY A 281 -2.89 -19.43 6.21
C GLY A 281 -2.56 -18.23 7.08
N PHE A 282 -2.51 -18.46 8.37
CA PHE A 282 -2.24 -17.45 9.38
C PHE A 282 -0.88 -17.68 10.03
N PRO A 283 -0.11 -16.63 10.39
CA PRO A 283 1.19 -16.77 11.05
C PRO A 283 1.07 -17.39 12.46
N TYR A 284 -0.10 -17.34 13.07
CA TYR A 284 -0.42 -17.96 14.36
C TYR A 284 -1.15 -19.30 14.21
N GLY A 285 -1.12 -19.92 13.01
CA GLY A 285 -1.74 -21.21 12.75
C GLY A 285 -3.27 -21.20 12.92
N GLN A 286 -3.85 -22.34 13.30
CA GLN A 286 -5.20 -22.38 13.82
C GLN A 286 -5.20 -21.72 15.20
N ILE A 287 -6.24 -20.91 15.52
CA ILE A 287 -6.42 -20.34 16.86
C ILE A 287 -6.25 -21.46 17.88
N GLY A 288 -5.24 -21.37 18.74
CA GLY A 288 -4.86 -22.42 19.69
C GLY A 288 -3.55 -23.14 19.44
N HIS A 289 -2.92 -22.98 18.26
CA HIS A 289 -1.60 -23.51 17.95
C HIS A 289 -0.71 -22.36 17.43
N LEU A 290 -0.35 -21.47 18.34
CA LEU A 290 0.65 -20.45 18.09
C LEU A 290 1.98 -21.14 17.81
N HIS A 291 2.50 -20.97 16.62
CA HIS A 291 3.95 -21.03 16.47
C HIS A 291 4.47 -19.71 17.08
N PRO A 292 5.22 -19.75 18.19
CA PRO A 292 5.91 -18.56 18.66
C PRO A 292 6.70 -18.01 17.48
N VAL A 293 6.61 -16.72 17.22
CA VAL A 293 7.37 -16.10 16.10
C VAL A 293 8.88 -16.22 16.34
N THR A 294 9.30 -16.52 17.56
CA THR A 294 10.66 -17.00 17.89
C THR A 294 11.06 -18.24 17.10
N ASP A 295 10.12 -19.10 16.67
CA ASP A 295 10.40 -20.24 15.79
C ASP A 295 10.39 -19.85 14.29
N LEU A 296 9.76 -18.74 13.93
CA LEU A 296 9.89 -18.13 12.61
C LEU A 296 11.25 -17.44 12.41
N GLY A 297 12.05 -17.36 13.47
CA GLY A 297 13.19 -16.48 13.52
C GLY A 297 14.46 -17.04 14.12
N ASN A 298 14.79 -18.29 13.94
CA ASN A 298 16.21 -18.69 14.07
C ASN A 298 17.03 -17.93 13.02
N GLY A 299 17.49 -16.71 13.38
CA GLY A 299 18.28 -15.86 12.49
C GLY A 299 17.76 -14.44 12.29
N ILE A 300 16.48 -14.15 12.60
CA ILE A 300 15.93 -12.80 12.44
C ILE A 300 16.65 -11.82 13.38
N LYS A 301 17.22 -10.76 12.78
CA LYS A 301 17.96 -9.72 13.50
C LYS A 301 17.06 -9.04 14.54
N VAL A 302 17.49 -9.07 15.81
CA VAL A 302 16.70 -8.58 16.95
C VAL A 302 16.65 -7.06 17.07
N ASP A 303 17.61 -6.34 16.48
CA ASP A 303 17.74 -4.89 16.60
C ASP A 303 16.97 -4.10 15.50
N LEU A 304 16.12 -4.79 14.75
CA LEU A 304 15.37 -4.20 13.63
C LEU A 304 13.90 -4.04 13.93
N VAL A 305 13.28 -3.04 13.30
CA VAL A 305 11.87 -2.67 13.52
C VAL A 305 10.90 -3.78 13.15
N GLN A 306 11.27 -4.73 12.29
CA GLN A 306 10.44 -5.92 12.04
C GLN A 306 10.01 -6.67 13.30
N GLN A 307 10.80 -6.61 14.40
CA GLN A 307 10.46 -7.22 15.69
C GLN A 307 9.18 -6.61 16.28
N VAL A 308 8.88 -5.35 15.96
CA VAL A 308 7.62 -4.71 16.36
C VAL A 308 6.43 -5.40 15.68
N TYR A 309 6.57 -5.73 14.38
CA TYR A 309 5.51 -6.41 13.64
C TYR A 309 5.32 -7.86 14.11
N ILE A 310 6.42 -8.55 14.36
CA ILE A 310 6.43 -9.90 14.94
C ILE A 310 5.71 -9.90 16.30
N LYS A 311 6.05 -8.93 17.15
CA LYS A 311 5.36 -8.76 18.44
C LYS A 311 3.87 -8.50 18.27
N ALA A 312 3.49 -7.63 17.32
CA ALA A 312 2.08 -7.33 17.06
C ALA A 312 1.30 -8.55 16.56
N ILE A 313 1.93 -9.45 15.77
CA ILE A 313 1.33 -10.74 15.38
C ILE A 313 1.05 -11.58 16.64
N ASN A 314 2.00 -11.70 17.56
CA ASN A 314 1.82 -12.47 18.79
C ASN A 314 0.76 -11.85 19.70
N ASP A 315 0.81 -10.52 19.93
CA ASP A 315 -0.17 -9.81 20.74
C ASP A 315 -1.60 -9.98 20.18
N THR A 316 -1.73 -9.98 18.84
CA THR A 316 -3.02 -10.23 18.17
C THR A 316 -3.48 -11.67 18.40
N ALA A 317 -2.60 -12.65 18.29
CA ALA A 317 -2.91 -14.03 18.53
C ALA A 317 -3.40 -14.26 19.97
N ASP A 318 -2.69 -13.73 20.95
CA ASP A 318 -3.08 -13.81 22.37
C ASP A 318 -4.45 -13.16 22.62
N TYR A 319 -4.70 -12.01 21.99
CA TYR A 319 -6.01 -11.35 22.04
C TYR A 319 -7.12 -12.24 21.46
N LEU A 320 -6.91 -12.84 20.28
CA LEU A 320 -7.90 -13.70 19.62
C LEU A 320 -8.21 -14.97 20.44
N LEU A 321 -7.21 -15.52 21.13
CA LEU A 321 -7.39 -16.66 22.03
C LEU A 321 -8.18 -16.33 23.30
N SER A 322 -8.22 -15.05 23.69
CA SER A 322 -8.91 -14.58 24.90
C SER A 322 -10.39 -14.27 24.68
N GLN A 323 -10.86 -14.28 23.41
CA GLN A 323 -12.26 -14.01 23.03
C GLN A 323 -13.10 -15.28 23.04
#